data_4b68af8267cf96cb43863e23babcc383
#
_entry.id   4b68af8267cf96cb43863e23babcc383
#
_cell.length_a   1.000
_cell.length_b   1.000
_cell.length_c   1.000
_cell.angle_alpha   90.00
_cell.angle_beta   90.00
_cell.angle_gamma   90.00
#
_symmetry.space_group_name_H-M   'P 1'
#
loop_
_entity.id
_entity.type
_entity.pdbx_description
1 polymer ?
#
loop_
_entity_poly.entity_id
_entity_poly.type
_entity_poly.pdbx_seq_one_letter_code
_entity_poly.pdbx_strand_id
1 'polypeptide(L)'
;MAEILIVEDEEPISNLIKMSLKKAGYQCRQAFDGYEAANCMEKDHYDLILLDIMLPGIDGYELLEYSKLNKTPVIFITAMGDLNDRVKGLRAGADDYITKPFEMIELLARVETVLRRYHKTEDEIRVLDAVINIPSRTVMQNGRQVELTMKEFDLLLFVVRNKNIALYRETIYENVWENDYMGDSRTVDLHIQRLRKKMNWGKSIKAVYKVGYRLE
;
A
#
# COMPACT_ATOMS: atom_id res chain seq x y z
N MET A 1 0.33 -6.89 1.41
CA MET A 1 1.39 -7.39 0.49
C MET A 1 1.08 -6.74 -0.83
N ALA A 2 2.03 -6.03 -1.44
CA ALA A 2 1.74 -5.30 -2.67
C ALA A 2 1.47 -6.24 -3.85
N GLU A 3 0.47 -5.92 -4.66
CA GLU A 3 0.06 -6.65 -5.85
C GLU A 3 0.51 -5.91 -7.11
N ILE A 4 1.29 -6.57 -7.96
CA ILE A 4 1.93 -5.98 -9.14
C ILE A 4 1.38 -6.63 -10.41
N LEU A 5 0.88 -5.80 -11.34
CA LEU A 5 0.52 -6.26 -12.68
C LEU A 5 1.77 -6.19 -13.58
N ILE A 6 2.10 -7.29 -14.24
CA ILE A 6 3.19 -7.40 -15.22
C ILE A 6 2.54 -7.49 -16.59
N VAL A 7 2.77 -6.52 -17.44
CA VAL A 7 2.25 -6.45 -18.81
C VAL A 7 3.43 -6.56 -19.78
N GLU A 8 3.63 -7.76 -20.31
CA GLU A 8 4.80 -8.14 -21.12
C GLU A 8 4.42 -9.30 -22.02
N ASP A 9 4.53 -9.13 -23.33
CA ASP A 9 4.15 -10.13 -24.34
C ASP A 9 5.15 -11.28 -24.46
N GLU A 10 6.43 -11.05 -24.12
CA GLU A 10 7.44 -12.10 -24.09
C GLU A 10 7.32 -12.93 -22.80
N GLU A 11 6.66 -14.10 -22.89
CA GLU A 11 6.46 -15.00 -21.73
C GLU A 11 7.73 -15.30 -20.92
N PRO A 12 8.92 -15.56 -21.53
CA PRO A 12 10.14 -15.81 -20.76
C PRO A 12 10.54 -14.62 -19.88
N ILE A 13 10.41 -13.39 -20.38
CA ILE A 13 10.71 -12.14 -19.65
C ILE A 13 9.68 -11.95 -18.53
N SER A 14 8.40 -12.06 -18.86
CA SER A 14 7.30 -11.96 -17.90
C SER A 14 7.46 -12.95 -16.74
N ASN A 15 7.81 -14.21 -17.04
CA ASN A 15 8.04 -15.24 -16.02
C ASN A 15 9.25 -14.96 -15.15
N LEU A 16 10.35 -14.46 -15.71
CA LEU A 16 11.56 -14.08 -14.97
C LEU A 16 11.27 -12.94 -13.99
N ILE A 17 10.55 -11.90 -14.45
CA ILE A 17 10.10 -10.78 -13.61
C ILE A 17 9.22 -11.30 -12.46
N LYS A 18 8.19 -12.10 -12.78
CA LYS A 18 7.28 -12.68 -11.79
C LYS A 18 8.00 -13.49 -10.73
N MET A 19 8.94 -14.36 -11.13
CA MET A 19 9.71 -15.18 -10.19
C MET A 19 10.53 -14.30 -9.23
N SER A 20 11.17 -13.27 -9.75
CA SER A 20 12.01 -12.35 -8.97
C SER A 20 11.17 -11.52 -7.99
N LEU A 21 10.02 -11.00 -8.42
CA LEU A 21 9.09 -10.24 -7.58
C LEU A 21 8.47 -11.12 -6.49
N LYS A 22 8.05 -12.35 -6.81
CA LYS A 22 7.54 -13.30 -5.82
C LYS A 22 8.58 -13.66 -4.77
N LYS A 23 9.85 -13.84 -5.17
CA LYS A 23 10.96 -14.07 -4.23
C LYS A 23 11.21 -12.88 -3.32
N ALA A 24 10.94 -11.66 -3.79
CA ALA A 24 11.00 -10.43 -2.99
C ALA A 24 9.74 -10.18 -2.13
N GLY A 25 8.73 -11.07 -2.19
CA GLY A 25 7.54 -11.01 -1.33
C GLY A 25 6.35 -10.27 -1.94
N TYR A 26 6.34 -9.98 -3.25
CA TYR A 26 5.21 -9.36 -3.93
C TYR A 26 4.24 -10.40 -4.51
N GLN A 27 2.96 -10.05 -4.62
CA GLN A 27 2.00 -10.79 -5.42
C GLN A 27 2.03 -10.27 -6.86
N CYS A 28 1.83 -11.16 -7.85
CA CYS A 28 1.96 -10.79 -9.25
C CYS A 28 0.85 -11.40 -10.09
N ARG A 29 0.22 -10.57 -10.91
CA ARG A 29 -0.62 -10.97 -12.04
C ARG A 29 0.16 -10.70 -13.33
N GLN A 30 -0.04 -11.52 -14.36
CA GLN A 30 0.55 -11.33 -15.70
C GLN A 30 -0.56 -11.04 -16.70
N ALA A 31 -0.27 -10.19 -17.65
CA ALA A 31 -1.03 -9.96 -18.89
C ALA A 31 -0.05 -9.95 -20.06
N PHE A 32 -0.41 -10.56 -21.18
CA PHE A 32 0.49 -10.80 -22.29
C PHE A 32 0.14 -9.95 -23.52
N ASP A 33 -0.92 -9.15 -23.43
CA ASP A 33 -1.30 -8.16 -24.44
C ASP A 33 -2.05 -6.98 -23.79
N GLY A 34 -2.26 -5.92 -24.58
CA GLY A 34 -2.91 -4.71 -24.08
C GLY A 34 -4.38 -4.90 -23.71
N TYR A 35 -5.10 -5.82 -24.37
CA TYR A 35 -6.51 -6.08 -24.04
C TYR A 35 -6.65 -6.85 -22.73
N GLU A 36 -5.78 -7.84 -22.50
CA GLU A 36 -5.73 -8.57 -21.22
C GLU A 36 -5.36 -7.62 -20.09
N ALA A 37 -4.38 -6.73 -20.30
CA ALA A 37 -3.97 -5.71 -19.34
C ALA A 37 -5.12 -4.77 -18.97
N ALA A 38 -5.82 -4.20 -19.96
CA ALA A 38 -6.97 -3.33 -19.72
C ALA A 38 -8.07 -4.04 -18.92
N ASN A 39 -8.39 -5.29 -19.26
CA ASN A 39 -9.36 -6.11 -18.56
C ASN A 39 -8.95 -6.40 -17.09
N CYS A 40 -7.65 -6.63 -16.84
CA CYS A 40 -7.11 -6.77 -15.48
C CYS A 40 -7.27 -5.46 -14.68
N MET A 41 -6.93 -4.31 -15.28
CA MET A 41 -6.99 -2.99 -14.65
C MET A 41 -8.43 -2.52 -14.36
N GLU A 42 -9.42 -3.01 -15.10
CA GLU A 42 -10.84 -2.74 -14.83
C GLU A 42 -11.39 -3.58 -13.66
N LYS A 43 -10.91 -4.82 -13.50
CA LYS A 43 -11.47 -5.78 -12.54
C LYS A 43 -10.82 -5.72 -11.18
N ASP A 44 -9.52 -5.47 -11.15
CA ASP A 44 -8.72 -5.60 -9.96
C ASP A 44 -7.90 -4.31 -9.70
N HIS A 45 -7.51 -4.11 -8.43
CA HIS A 45 -6.62 -3.04 -8.03
C HIS A 45 -5.18 -3.54 -7.92
N TYR A 46 -4.24 -2.76 -8.45
CA TYR A 46 -2.80 -3.04 -8.36
C TYR A 46 -2.07 -1.88 -7.69
N ASP A 47 -1.03 -2.21 -6.93
CA ASP A 47 -0.16 -1.23 -6.26
C ASP A 47 0.91 -0.66 -7.23
N LEU A 48 1.20 -1.40 -8.32
CA LEU A 48 2.15 -1.01 -9.36
C LEU A 48 1.86 -1.78 -10.65
N ILE A 49 2.10 -1.15 -11.78
CA ILE A 49 2.09 -1.80 -13.10
C ILE A 49 3.51 -1.73 -13.69
N LEU A 50 4.06 -2.88 -14.06
CA LEU A 50 5.23 -3.00 -14.92
C LEU A 50 4.73 -3.18 -16.35
N LEU A 51 5.07 -2.28 -17.25
CA LEU A 51 4.39 -2.14 -18.52
C LEU A 51 5.36 -2.02 -19.69
N ASP A 52 5.32 -2.98 -20.62
CA ASP A 52 5.98 -2.76 -21.92
C ASP A 52 5.17 -1.74 -22.75
N ILE A 53 5.87 -0.92 -23.48
CA ILE A 53 5.27 0.04 -24.42
C ILE A 53 4.84 -0.68 -25.70
N MET A 54 5.65 -1.65 -26.17
CA MET A 54 5.46 -2.32 -27.44
C MET A 54 4.61 -3.59 -27.29
N LEU A 55 3.33 -3.41 -27.01
CA LEU A 55 2.39 -4.51 -26.83
C LEU A 55 1.51 -4.72 -28.07
N PRO A 56 1.09 -5.95 -28.34
CA PRO A 56 0.04 -6.19 -29.31
C PRO A 56 -1.32 -5.70 -28.79
N GLY A 57 -2.10 -5.12 -29.69
CA GLY A 57 -3.44 -4.60 -29.39
C GLY A 57 -3.43 -3.16 -28.90
N ILE A 58 -3.58 -2.93 -27.60
CA ILE A 58 -3.50 -1.61 -26.97
C ILE A 58 -2.06 -1.35 -26.55
N ASP A 59 -1.48 -0.23 -26.97
CA ASP A 59 -0.09 0.11 -26.67
C ASP A 59 0.09 0.58 -25.21
N GLY A 60 1.34 0.58 -24.73
CA GLY A 60 1.65 0.95 -23.35
C GLY A 60 1.32 2.41 -23.00
N TYR A 61 1.31 3.34 -23.97
CA TYR A 61 0.92 4.73 -23.69
C TYR A 61 -0.59 4.87 -23.49
N GLU A 62 -1.39 4.12 -24.25
CA GLU A 62 -2.84 4.09 -24.05
C GLU A 62 -3.17 3.46 -22.68
N LEU A 63 -2.50 2.35 -22.31
CA LEU A 63 -2.66 1.73 -20.99
C LEU A 63 -2.22 2.64 -19.85
N LEU A 64 -1.21 3.48 -20.04
CA LEU A 64 -0.81 4.48 -19.06
C LEU A 64 -1.96 5.46 -18.73
N GLU A 65 -2.77 5.86 -19.73
CA GLU A 65 -3.94 6.71 -19.49
C GLU A 65 -4.99 5.99 -18.62
N TYR A 66 -5.20 4.69 -18.81
CA TYR A 66 -6.07 3.89 -17.93
C TYR A 66 -5.57 3.85 -16.50
N SER A 67 -4.24 3.71 -16.31
CA SER A 67 -3.65 3.66 -14.97
C SER A 67 -3.86 4.94 -14.16
N LYS A 68 -3.88 6.10 -14.83
CA LYS A 68 -4.10 7.41 -14.21
C LYS A 68 -5.50 7.54 -13.57
N LEU A 69 -6.52 6.91 -14.16
CA LEU A 69 -7.87 6.92 -13.60
C LEU A 69 -7.90 6.27 -12.21
N ASN A 70 -7.11 5.21 -12.03
CA ASN A 70 -7.00 4.48 -10.77
C ASN A 70 -5.87 4.98 -9.88
N LYS A 71 -5.07 5.96 -10.35
CA LYS A 71 -3.86 6.47 -9.68
C LYS A 71 -2.82 5.37 -9.40
N THR A 72 -2.80 4.32 -10.21
CA THR A 72 -1.84 3.24 -10.09
C THR A 72 -0.52 3.65 -10.74
N PRO A 73 0.62 3.59 -10.02
CA PRO A 73 1.91 3.92 -10.59
C PRO A 73 2.33 2.95 -11.68
N VAL A 74 3.08 3.46 -12.65
CA VAL A 74 3.58 2.70 -13.79
C VAL A 74 5.08 2.84 -13.93
N ILE A 75 5.77 1.71 -14.07
CA ILE A 75 7.16 1.64 -14.54
C ILE A 75 7.14 1.08 -15.96
N PHE A 76 7.62 1.83 -16.93
CA PHE A 76 7.83 1.30 -18.26
C PHE A 76 9.05 0.37 -18.32
N ILE A 77 8.90 -0.79 -18.99
CA ILE A 77 9.96 -1.75 -19.26
C ILE A 77 9.96 -2.03 -20.74
N THR A 78 10.87 -1.46 -21.52
CA THR A 78 10.79 -1.54 -22.97
C THR A 78 12.16 -1.52 -23.66
N ALA A 79 12.21 -2.03 -24.90
CA ALA A 79 13.37 -1.93 -25.76
C ALA A 79 13.63 -0.50 -26.31
N MET A 80 12.65 0.42 -26.19
CA MET A 80 12.79 1.82 -26.58
C MET A 80 13.76 2.54 -25.61
N GLY A 81 15.03 2.62 -25.99
CA GLY A 81 16.10 3.09 -25.09
C GLY A 81 16.59 4.50 -25.35
N ASP A 82 16.12 5.16 -26.40
CA ASP A 82 16.55 6.51 -26.77
C ASP A 82 16.15 7.53 -25.70
N LEU A 83 17.00 8.55 -25.54
CA LEU A 83 16.74 9.62 -24.58
C LEU A 83 15.37 10.28 -24.78
N ASN A 84 14.96 10.45 -26.04
CA ASN A 84 13.68 11.06 -26.38
C ASN A 84 12.50 10.19 -25.94
N ASP A 85 12.58 8.88 -26.09
CA ASP A 85 11.54 7.94 -25.70
C ASP A 85 11.37 7.91 -24.17
N ARG A 86 12.49 7.89 -23.45
CA ARG A 86 12.48 7.97 -21.97
C ARG A 86 11.86 9.27 -21.46
N VAL A 87 12.26 10.41 -22.07
CA VAL A 87 11.70 11.73 -21.74
C VAL A 87 10.21 11.78 -22.09
N LYS A 88 9.79 11.20 -23.22
CA LYS A 88 8.38 11.09 -23.61
C LYS A 88 7.59 10.27 -22.60
N GLY A 89 8.06 9.10 -22.20
CA GLY A 89 7.40 8.23 -21.22
C GLY A 89 7.21 8.90 -19.87
N LEU A 90 8.27 9.53 -19.34
CA LEU A 90 8.20 10.26 -18.06
C LEU A 90 7.29 11.49 -18.15
N ARG A 91 7.33 12.24 -19.25
CA ARG A 91 6.41 13.38 -19.48
C ARG A 91 4.96 12.94 -19.66
N ALA A 92 4.74 11.75 -20.21
CA ALA A 92 3.41 11.16 -20.28
C ALA A 92 2.86 10.75 -18.92
N GLY A 93 3.68 10.72 -17.87
CA GLY A 93 3.26 10.48 -16.48
C GLY A 93 3.62 9.12 -15.91
N ALA A 94 4.51 8.36 -16.56
CA ALA A 94 5.11 7.18 -15.95
C ALA A 94 6.00 7.57 -14.75
N ASP A 95 6.01 6.75 -13.71
CA ASP A 95 6.75 7.01 -12.48
C ASP A 95 8.23 6.67 -12.59
N ASP A 96 8.57 5.72 -13.44
CA ASP A 96 9.94 5.37 -13.80
C ASP A 96 9.99 4.66 -15.16
N TYR A 97 11.22 4.38 -15.63
CA TYR A 97 11.49 3.83 -16.94
C TYR A 97 12.72 2.92 -16.89
N ILE A 98 12.60 1.70 -17.43
CA ILE A 98 13.68 0.71 -17.51
C ILE A 98 13.85 0.29 -18.98
N THR A 99 15.08 0.29 -19.48
CA THR A 99 15.37 -0.16 -20.84
C THR A 99 15.83 -1.62 -20.84
N LYS A 100 15.31 -2.41 -21.79
CA LYS A 100 15.80 -3.76 -22.09
C LYS A 100 17.11 -3.68 -22.89
N PRO A 101 18.14 -4.52 -22.57
CA PRO A 101 18.18 -5.47 -21.46
C PRO A 101 18.47 -4.80 -20.11
N PHE A 102 17.93 -5.36 -19.03
CA PHE A 102 18.10 -4.85 -17.66
C PHE A 102 18.44 -5.98 -16.69
N GLU A 103 19.06 -5.61 -15.57
CA GLU A 103 19.35 -6.54 -14.48
C GLU A 103 18.16 -6.61 -13.50
N MET A 104 17.82 -7.82 -13.01
CA MET A 104 16.71 -8.01 -12.06
C MET A 104 16.89 -7.19 -10.77
N ILE A 105 18.12 -6.98 -10.33
CA ILE A 105 18.42 -6.16 -9.16
C ILE A 105 18.04 -4.69 -9.38
N GLU A 106 18.21 -4.17 -10.60
CA GLU A 106 17.78 -2.82 -10.98
C GLU A 106 16.25 -2.72 -10.94
N LEU A 107 15.56 -3.68 -11.57
CA LEU A 107 14.10 -3.72 -11.56
C LEU A 107 13.54 -3.71 -10.13
N LEU A 108 14.06 -4.59 -9.26
CA LEU A 108 13.60 -4.67 -7.87
C LEU A 108 13.82 -3.36 -7.10
N ALA A 109 14.98 -2.71 -7.28
CA ALA A 109 15.28 -1.44 -6.63
C ALA A 109 14.34 -0.31 -7.08
N ARG A 110 13.95 -0.28 -8.37
CA ARG A 110 13.00 0.70 -8.91
C ARG A 110 11.57 0.42 -8.43
N VAL A 111 11.13 -0.83 -8.46
CA VAL A 111 9.85 -1.27 -7.90
C VAL A 111 9.72 -0.82 -6.44
N GLU A 112 10.72 -1.12 -5.61
CA GLU A 112 10.73 -0.70 -4.21
C GLU A 112 10.68 0.83 -4.07
N THR A 113 11.42 1.56 -4.90
CA THR A 113 11.45 3.03 -4.86
C THR A 113 10.12 3.65 -5.23
N VAL A 114 9.45 3.15 -6.29
CA VAL A 114 8.15 3.65 -6.71
C VAL A 114 7.10 3.29 -5.68
N LEU A 115 6.99 2.03 -5.26
CA LEU A 115 6.06 1.62 -4.21
C LEU A 115 6.24 2.45 -2.94
N ARG A 116 7.46 2.69 -2.49
CA ARG A 116 7.74 3.54 -1.33
C ARG A 116 7.23 4.98 -1.50
N ARG A 117 7.24 5.57 -2.72
CA ARG A 117 6.70 6.90 -2.97
C ARG A 117 5.17 6.92 -2.84
N TYR A 118 4.50 5.89 -3.31
CA TYR A 118 3.05 5.77 -3.28
C TYR A 118 2.54 5.31 -1.92
N HIS A 119 3.25 4.40 -1.24
CA HIS A 119 2.96 4.02 0.15
C HIS A 119 3.34 5.11 1.18
N LYS A 120 4.03 6.20 0.79
CA LYS A 120 4.24 7.35 1.69
C LYS A 120 2.93 8.00 2.16
N THR A 121 1.84 7.82 1.41
CA THR A 121 0.49 8.18 1.90
C THR A 121 -0.05 7.18 2.92
N GLU A 122 0.45 5.93 2.92
CA GLU A 122 0.17 4.93 3.96
C GLU A 122 1.15 5.01 5.14
N ASP A 123 2.36 5.57 4.93
CA ASP A 123 3.35 5.77 6.00
C ASP A 123 2.89 6.82 7.02
N GLU A 124 2.01 7.74 6.62
CA GLU A 124 1.42 8.74 7.50
C GLU A 124 -0.10 8.71 7.45
N ILE A 125 -0.72 8.38 8.57
CA ILE A 125 -2.18 8.53 8.72
C ILE A 125 -2.47 9.84 9.44
N ARG A 126 -3.25 10.70 8.78
CA ARG A 126 -3.79 11.91 9.39
C ARG A 126 -5.22 11.67 9.87
N VAL A 127 -5.41 11.75 11.17
CA VAL A 127 -6.70 11.46 11.79
C VAL A 127 -6.96 12.40 12.96
N LEU A 128 -8.13 13.05 12.98
CA LEU A 128 -8.47 14.08 13.95
C LEU A 128 -7.39 15.19 13.99
N ASP A 129 -6.75 15.34 15.14
CA ASP A 129 -5.67 16.31 15.39
C ASP A 129 -4.27 15.66 15.43
N ALA A 130 -4.14 14.43 14.94
CA ALA A 130 -2.90 13.66 14.98
C ALA A 130 -2.39 13.25 13.59
N VAL A 131 -1.07 13.14 13.48
CA VAL A 131 -0.34 12.55 12.36
C VAL A 131 0.43 11.35 12.91
N ILE A 132 0.14 10.18 12.38
CA ILE A 132 0.75 8.91 12.78
C ILE A 132 1.73 8.50 11.68
N ASN A 133 3.00 8.43 12.00
CA ASN A 133 4.01 7.89 11.08
C ASN A 133 4.24 6.41 11.41
N ILE A 134 3.86 5.52 10.47
CA ILE A 134 3.85 4.08 10.69
C ILE A 134 5.27 3.50 10.74
N PRO A 135 6.17 3.78 9.80
CA PRO A 135 7.53 3.23 9.81
C PRO A 135 8.35 3.63 11.04
N SER A 136 8.28 4.90 11.44
CA SER A 136 8.98 5.39 12.64
C SER A 136 8.24 5.11 13.94
N ARG A 137 6.98 4.62 13.87
CA ARG A 137 6.08 4.39 15.01
C ARG A 137 5.93 5.63 15.90
N THR A 138 5.88 6.81 15.30
CA THR A 138 5.74 8.08 15.99
C THR A 138 4.36 8.71 15.78
N VAL A 139 3.89 9.43 16.78
CA VAL A 139 2.60 10.14 16.73
C VAL A 139 2.84 11.60 17.08
N MET A 140 2.47 12.49 16.18
CA MET A 140 2.48 13.93 16.40
C MET A 140 1.04 14.43 16.57
N GLN A 141 0.75 15.14 17.65
CA GLN A 141 -0.56 15.73 17.91
C GLN A 141 -0.37 17.23 18.20
N ASN A 142 -1.03 18.09 17.42
CA ASN A 142 -0.90 19.55 17.56
C ASN A 142 0.58 20.02 17.60
N GLY A 143 1.45 19.41 16.78
CA GLY A 143 2.88 19.73 16.68
C GLY A 143 3.75 19.21 17.83
N ARG A 144 3.21 18.40 18.74
CA ARG A 144 3.95 17.75 19.83
C ARG A 144 3.93 16.23 19.67
N GLN A 145 5.05 15.58 19.99
CA GLN A 145 5.12 14.13 19.96
C GLN A 145 4.38 13.56 21.18
N VAL A 146 3.54 12.54 20.93
CA VAL A 146 2.86 11.77 21.96
C VAL A 146 3.62 10.45 22.16
N GLU A 147 4.08 10.20 23.37
CA GLU A 147 4.79 8.97 23.70
C GLU A 147 3.80 7.83 23.97
N LEU A 148 3.83 6.85 23.09
CA LEU A 148 3.05 5.61 23.20
C LEU A 148 3.99 4.42 23.40
N THR A 149 3.56 3.45 24.20
CA THR A 149 4.21 2.14 24.22
C THR A 149 3.94 1.38 22.90
N MET A 150 4.69 0.32 22.63
CA MET A 150 4.48 -0.48 21.41
C MET A 150 3.02 -0.93 21.27
N LYS A 151 2.43 -1.48 22.31
CA LYS A 151 1.03 -1.96 22.29
C LYS A 151 -0.01 -0.84 22.25
N GLU A 152 0.28 0.33 22.81
CA GLU A 152 -0.58 1.50 22.64
C GLU A 152 -0.54 2.05 21.20
N PHE A 153 0.63 2.00 20.56
CA PHE A 153 0.75 2.37 19.15
C PHE A 153 0.02 1.38 18.23
N ASP A 154 0.18 0.06 18.45
CA ASP A 154 -0.52 -0.97 17.69
C ASP A 154 -2.05 -0.84 17.83
N LEU A 155 -2.51 -0.60 19.07
CA LEU A 155 -3.92 -0.34 19.35
C LEU A 155 -4.43 0.93 18.65
N LEU A 156 -3.67 2.04 18.70
CA LEU A 156 -4.00 3.26 18.00
C LEU A 156 -4.16 3.01 16.51
N LEU A 157 -3.18 2.35 15.90
CA LEU A 157 -3.17 2.05 14.47
C LEU A 157 -4.37 1.18 14.07
N PHE A 158 -4.67 0.15 14.85
CA PHE A 158 -5.81 -0.74 14.62
C PHE A 158 -7.15 0.01 14.67
N VAL A 159 -7.35 0.84 15.71
CA VAL A 159 -8.58 1.62 15.88
C VAL A 159 -8.74 2.69 14.80
N VAL A 160 -7.64 3.33 14.37
CA VAL A 160 -7.64 4.35 13.33
C VAL A 160 -7.95 3.77 11.95
N ARG A 161 -7.36 2.62 11.61
CA ARG A 161 -7.65 1.91 10.35
C ARG A 161 -9.09 1.44 10.24
N ASN A 162 -9.75 1.23 11.38
CA ASN A 162 -11.16 0.84 11.48
C ASN A 162 -12.05 1.99 11.95
N LYS A 163 -11.73 3.24 11.58
CA LYS A 163 -12.53 4.41 11.96
C LYS A 163 -13.99 4.23 11.55
N ASN A 164 -14.91 4.66 12.44
CA ASN A 164 -16.36 4.53 12.32
C ASN A 164 -16.92 3.08 12.40
N ILE A 165 -16.08 2.07 12.61
CA ILE A 165 -16.52 0.69 12.80
C ILE A 165 -16.52 0.36 14.30
N ALA A 166 -17.60 -0.26 14.77
CA ALA A 166 -17.68 -0.79 16.13
C ALA A 166 -16.87 -2.10 16.24
N LEU A 167 -15.77 -2.08 16.98
CA LEU A 167 -14.85 -3.20 17.12
C LEU A 167 -15.19 -3.98 18.39
N TYR A 168 -15.31 -5.30 18.27
CA TYR A 168 -15.43 -6.18 19.43
C TYR A 168 -14.12 -6.22 20.23
N ARG A 169 -14.22 -6.39 21.54
CA ARG A 169 -13.04 -6.50 22.44
C ARG A 169 -12.13 -7.65 22.07
N GLU A 170 -12.73 -8.77 21.68
CA GLU A 170 -12.04 -9.97 21.19
C GLU A 170 -11.23 -9.64 19.94
N THR A 171 -11.87 -9.04 18.94
CA THR A 171 -11.21 -8.62 17.69
C THR A 171 -10.07 -7.64 17.95
N ILE A 172 -10.24 -6.68 18.85
CA ILE A 172 -9.15 -5.77 19.24
C ILE A 172 -8.00 -6.54 19.88
N TYR A 173 -8.30 -7.46 20.80
CA TYR A 173 -7.29 -8.23 21.52
C TYR A 173 -6.47 -9.10 20.55
N GLU A 174 -7.12 -9.91 19.73
CA GLU A 174 -6.49 -10.82 18.78
C GLU A 174 -5.57 -10.10 17.80
N ASN A 175 -6.01 -8.94 17.27
CA ASN A 175 -5.23 -8.18 16.29
C ASN A 175 -4.08 -7.36 16.89
N VAL A 176 -4.18 -6.95 18.17
CA VAL A 176 -3.16 -6.12 18.80
C VAL A 176 -2.16 -6.94 19.62
N TRP A 177 -2.59 -8.04 20.23
CA TRP A 177 -1.71 -8.88 21.05
C TRP A 177 -1.27 -10.17 20.36
N GLU A 178 -1.82 -10.49 19.19
CA GLU A 178 -1.44 -11.67 18.38
C GLU A 178 -1.59 -13.00 19.13
N ASN A 179 -2.51 -13.06 20.06
CA ASN A 179 -2.80 -14.24 20.87
C ASN A 179 -4.30 -14.51 20.86
N ASP A 180 -4.68 -15.76 21.05
CA ASP A 180 -6.07 -16.14 21.23
C ASP A 180 -6.69 -15.40 22.45
N TYR A 181 -7.91 -14.92 22.24
CA TYR A 181 -8.63 -14.24 23.33
C TYR A 181 -9.02 -15.21 24.43
N MET A 182 -8.39 -15.09 25.59
CA MET A 182 -8.63 -15.94 26.76
C MET A 182 -9.76 -15.44 27.68
N GLY A 183 -10.64 -14.57 27.17
CA GLY A 183 -11.81 -14.09 27.92
C GLY A 183 -11.57 -12.89 28.84
N ASP A 184 -10.35 -12.35 28.95
CA ASP A 184 -10.06 -11.16 29.74
C ASP A 184 -10.06 -9.88 28.92
N SER A 185 -11.21 -9.19 28.90
CA SER A 185 -11.37 -7.91 28.23
C SER A 185 -10.70 -6.72 28.96
N ARG A 186 -10.26 -6.90 30.21
CA ARG A 186 -9.69 -5.81 31.02
C ARG A 186 -8.43 -5.24 30.43
N THR A 187 -7.63 -6.05 29.76
CA THR A 187 -6.41 -5.62 29.06
C THR A 187 -6.74 -4.60 27.96
N VAL A 188 -7.76 -4.87 27.16
CA VAL A 188 -8.22 -3.93 26.11
C VAL A 188 -8.74 -2.64 26.73
N ASP A 189 -9.63 -2.75 27.73
CA ASP A 189 -10.25 -1.61 28.38
C ASP A 189 -9.20 -0.68 29.03
N LEU A 190 -8.18 -1.25 29.68
CA LEU A 190 -7.08 -0.49 30.27
C LEU A 190 -6.24 0.26 29.22
N HIS A 191 -5.91 -0.41 28.10
CA HIS A 191 -5.11 0.23 27.05
C HIS A 191 -5.93 1.29 26.29
N ILE A 192 -7.22 1.09 26.05
CA ILE A 192 -8.12 2.11 25.51
C ILE A 192 -8.20 3.31 26.45
N GLN A 193 -8.29 3.10 27.76
CA GLN A 193 -8.31 4.20 28.74
C GLN A 193 -7.01 5.01 28.72
N ARG A 194 -5.86 4.32 28.66
CA ARG A 194 -4.54 4.98 28.55
C ARG A 194 -4.42 5.76 27.23
N LEU A 195 -4.82 5.15 26.12
CA LEU A 195 -4.81 5.78 24.80
C LEU A 195 -5.70 7.03 24.76
N ARG A 196 -6.93 6.95 25.26
CA ARG A 196 -7.83 8.10 25.42
C ARG A 196 -7.19 9.26 26.18
N LYS A 197 -6.48 8.94 27.27
CA LYS A 197 -5.81 9.96 28.11
C LYS A 197 -4.63 10.58 27.36
N LYS A 198 -3.75 9.78 26.76
CA LYS A 198 -2.55 10.25 26.06
C LYS A 198 -2.88 11.08 24.83
N MET A 199 -3.87 10.64 24.05
CA MET A 199 -4.33 11.32 22.83
C MET A 199 -5.39 12.39 23.11
N ASN A 200 -5.84 12.56 24.33
CA ASN A 200 -7.00 13.40 24.64
C ASN A 200 -8.26 13.08 23.81
N TRP A 201 -8.42 11.82 23.40
CA TRP A 201 -9.49 11.31 22.54
C TRP A 201 -10.64 10.64 23.30
N GLY A 202 -10.88 11.08 24.54
CA GLY A 202 -11.97 10.54 25.37
C GLY A 202 -13.35 10.65 24.75
N LYS A 203 -13.57 11.70 23.94
CA LYS A 203 -14.82 11.91 23.21
C LYS A 203 -14.87 11.23 21.83
N SER A 204 -13.71 10.98 21.23
CA SER A 204 -13.59 10.40 19.89
C SER A 204 -13.58 8.88 19.89
N ILE A 205 -12.92 8.24 20.87
CA ILE A 205 -13.01 6.80 21.06
C ILE A 205 -14.19 6.51 21.97
N LYS A 206 -15.31 6.06 21.44
CA LYS A 206 -16.55 5.78 22.18
C LYS A 206 -16.66 4.30 22.57
N ALA A 207 -17.22 4.04 23.75
CA ALA A 207 -17.64 2.70 24.12
C ALA A 207 -18.98 2.38 23.43
N VAL A 208 -19.07 1.21 22.80
CA VAL A 208 -20.29 0.67 22.22
C VAL A 208 -20.79 -0.45 23.13
N TYR A 209 -22.00 -0.28 23.65
CA TYR A 209 -22.57 -1.20 24.64
C TYR A 209 -22.58 -2.64 24.12
N LYS A 210 -22.14 -3.58 24.95
CA LYS A 210 -22.00 -5.02 24.64
C LYS A 210 -21.13 -5.40 23.44
N VAL A 211 -20.50 -4.44 22.78
CA VAL A 211 -19.58 -4.68 21.65
C VAL A 211 -18.14 -4.38 22.06
N GLY A 212 -17.80 -3.13 22.24
CA GLY A 212 -16.43 -2.73 22.54
C GLY A 212 -16.22 -1.25 22.29
N TYR A 213 -15.45 -0.87 21.25
CA TYR A 213 -15.06 0.50 21.03
C TYR A 213 -15.17 0.91 19.55
N ARG A 214 -15.38 2.22 19.31
CA ARG A 214 -15.41 2.85 17.99
C ARG A 214 -14.73 4.20 18.04
N LEU A 215 -13.84 4.48 17.10
CA LEU A 215 -13.32 5.81 16.84
C LEU A 215 -14.25 6.55 15.88
N GLU A 216 -14.62 7.78 16.22
CA GLU A 216 -15.45 8.67 15.38
C GLU A 216 -14.69 9.93 14.97
#